data_ed682aaddf184b81bb9511d2bfb15adb
#
_entry.id   ed682aaddf184b81bb9511d2bfb15adb
#
_cell.length_a   1.000
_cell.length_b   1.000
_cell.length_c   1.000
_cell.angle_alpha   90.00
_cell.angle_beta   90.00
_cell.angle_gamma   90.00
#
_symmetry.space_group_name_H-M   'P 1'
#
loop_
_entity.id
_entity.type
_entity.pdbx_description
1 polymer ?
#
loop_
_entity_poly.entity_id
_entity_poly.type
_entity_poly.pdbx_seq_one_letter_code
_entity_poly.pdbx_strand_id
1 'polypeptide(L)'
;KMWIQADKAGEYRGQCAEFCGEAHALMKFRVIAESRTQFDEWLATERSSAEEPIEPLARQGKVLFEGNKAQCWSCHTITGSLKSRGQVGPNLTHLARRGYIAAGVIENNQINLRKWIEDPESVKRGTIMFRDAKVYSDPARKLSDSDLSAIVAYLQTLK
;
A
#
# COMPACT_ATOMS: atom_id res chain seq x y z
N LYS A 1 -11.70 8.93 21.97
CA LYS A 1 -10.27 8.57 22.22
C LYS A 1 -10.28 7.25 22.97
N MET A 2 -9.36 6.37 22.61
CA MET A 2 -9.16 5.07 23.25
C MET A 2 -7.70 5.00 23.72
N TRP A 3 -7.47 4.39 24.86
CA TRP A 3 -6.14 4.12 25.37
C TRP A 3 -5.87 2.63 25.29
N ILE A 4 -4.70 2.24 24.83
CA ILE A 4 -4.26 0.86 24.72
C ILE A 4 -2.91 0.76 25.42
N GLN A 5 -2.73 -0.26 26.23
CA GLN A 5 -1.47 -0.62 26.87
C GLN A 5 -1.15 -2.06 26.54
N ALA A 6 0.07 -2.32 26.09
CA ALA A 6 0.58 -3.66 25.87
C ALA A 6 1.58 -4.00 27.00
N ASP A 7 1.37 -5.13 27.67
CA ASP A 7 2.25 -5.58 28.76
C ASP A 7 3.54 -6.23 28.23
N LYS A 8 3.54 -6.64 26.96
CA LYS A 8 4.70 -7.26 26.29
C LYS A 8 4.88 -6.67 24.92
N ALA A 9 6.14 -6.50 24.52
CA ALA A 9 6.47 -6.20 23.13
C ALA A 9 6.05 -7.36 22.21
N GLY A 10 5.59 -7.03 20.99
CA GLY A 10 5.14 -8.03 20.04
C GLY A 10 4.14 -7.49 19.02
N GLU A 11 3.71 -8.36 18.13
CA GLU A 11 2.68 -8.07 17.12
C GLU A 11 1.34 -8.66 17.56
N TYR A 12 0.33 -7.82 17.66
CA TYR A 12 -1.04 -8.17 18.02
C TYR A 12 -1.95 -8.03 16.79
N ARG A 13 -2.77 -9.06 16.57
CA ARG A 13 -3.70 -9.10 15.45
C ARG A 13 -5.05 -8.57 15.86
N GLY A 14 -5.61 -7.69 15.03
CA GLY A 14 -6.96 -7.19 15.21
C GLY A 14 -7.80 -7.42 13.94
N GLN A 15 -9.11 -7.35 14.14
CA GLN A 15 -10.10 -7.49 13.08
C GLN A 15 -11.23 -6.50 13.33
N CYS A 16 -11.88 -6.03 12.27
CA CYS A 16 -13.07 -5.20 12.38
C CYS A 16 -14.16 -5.96 13.14
N ALA A 17 -14.71 -5.34 14.18
CA ALA A 17 -15.68 -5.97 15.08
C ALA A 17 -17.13 -5.70 14.69
N GLU A 18 -17.39 -4.66 13.87
CA GLU A 18 -18.74 -4.26 13.46
C GLU A 18 -18.87 -4.37 11.95
N PHE A 19 -20.00 -4.87 11.45
CA PHE A 19 -20.24 -5.03 10.02
C PHE A 19 -20.04 -3.71 9.27
N CYS A 20 -19.08 -3.70 8.34
CA CYS A 20 -18.63 -2.51 7.61
C CYS A 20 -18.74 -2.66 6.08
N GLY A 21 -19.42 -3.70 5.59
CA GLY A 21 -19.62 -3.96 4.18
C GLY A 21 -19.02 -5.29 3.72
N GLU A 22 -18.92 -5.48 2.40
CA GLU A 22 -18.53 -6.75 1.77
C GLU A 22 -17.16 -7.28 2.23
N ALA A 23 -16.20 -6.38 2.47
CA ALA A 23 -14.88 -6.74 2.93
C ALA A 23 -14.75 -6.93 4.45
N HIS A 24 -15.86 -6.95 5.21
CA HIS A 24 -15.84 -6.99 6.67
C HIS A 24 -14.95 -8.13 7.24
N ALA A 25 -15.13 -9.34 6.78
CA ALA A 25 -14.35 -10.50 7.24
C ALA A 25 -12.84 -10.42 6.86
N LEU A 26 -12.49 -9.58 5.90
CA LEU A 26 -11.13 -9.38 5.40
C LEU A 26 -10.53 -8.05 5.87
N MET A 27 -11.19 -7.33 6.76
CA MET A 27 -10.67 -6.09 7.34
C MET A 27 -9.90 -6.39 8.61
N LYS A 28 -8.59 -6.56 8.46
CA LYS A 28 -7.65 -6.89 9.54
C LYS A 28 -6.70 -5.72 9.77
N PHE A 29 -6.12 -5.66 10.96
CA PHE A 29 -5.05 -4.71 11.30
C PHE A 29 -4.04 -5.34 12.24
N ARG A 30 -2.92 -4.67 12.41
CA ARG A 30 -1.84 -5.06 13.31
C ARG A 30 -1.54 -3.93 14.27
N VAL A 31 -1.30 -4.29 15.52
CA VAL A 31 -0.75 -3.40 16.53
C VAL A 31 0.63 -3.93 16.88
N ILE A 32 1.63 -3.11 16.68
CA ILE A 32 3.02 -3.45 16.99
C ILE A 32 3.39 -2.72 18.28
N ALA A 33 3.65 -3.49 19.32
CA ALA A 33 4.16 -2.96 20.58
C ALA A 33 5.67 -3.18 20.63
N GLU A 34 6.40 -2.09 20.77
CA GLU A 34 7.86 -2.10 20.73
C GLU A 34 8.45 -1.16 21.80
N SER A 35 9.76 -1.21 21.98
CA SER A 35 10.43 -0.29 22.90
C SER A 35 10.30 1.16 22.45
N ARG A 36 10.47 2.10 23.37
CA ARG A 36 10.44 3.53 23.05
C ARG A 36 11.47 3.89 21.97
N THR A 37 12.67 3.34 22.02
CA THR A 37 13.73 3.60 21.02
C THR A 37 13.30 3.12 19.64
N GLN A 38 12.80 1.89 19.53
CA GLN A 38 12.32 1.34 18.24
C GLN A 38 11.17 2.15 17.67
N PHE A 39 10.23 2.58 18.52
CA PHE A 39 9.13 3.45 18.10
C PHE A 39 9.62 4.80 17.59
N ASP A 40 10.57 5.44 18.28
CA ASP A 40 11.10 6.74 17.85
C ASP A 40 11.88 6.63 16.53
N GLU A 41 12.63 5.54 16.31
CA GLU A 41 13.29 5.23 15.03
C GLU A 41 12.27 5.01 13.89
N TRP A 42 11.24 4.19 14.15
CA TRP A 42 10.15 3.97 13.23
C TRP A 42 9.45 5.30 12.86
N LEU A 43 9.11 6.11 13.87
CA LEU A 43 8.43 7.38 13.68
C LEU A 43 9.27 8.39 12.88
N ALA A 44 10.59 8.40 13.09
CA ALA A 44 11.51 9.24 12.32
C ALA A 44 11.50 8.85 10.83
N THR A 45 11.51 7.55 10.54
CA THR A 45 11.39 7.03 9.17
C THR A 45 10.03 7.36 8.55
N GLU A 46 8.93 7.12 9.26
CA GLU A 46 7.58 7.39 8.73
C GLU A 46 7.33 8.89 8.41
N ARG A 47 8.14 9.78 8.98
CA ARG A 47 8.11 11.22 8.68
C ARG A 47 8.99 11.62 7.51
N SER A 48 9.86 10.75 7.03
CA SER A 48 10.74 11.04 5.91
C SER A 48 9.99 11.01 4.57
N SER A 49 10.57 11.62 3.56
CA SER A 49 10.10 11.53 2.19
C SER A 49 10.63 10.26 1.53
N ALA A 50 9.88 9.75 0.55
CA ALA A 50 10.36 8.67 -0.30
C ALA A 50 11.61 9.11 -1.08
N GLU A 51 12.56 8.21 -1.21
CA GLU A 51 13.74 8.42 -2.05
C GLU A 51 13.39 8.21 -3.54
N GLU A 52 14.14 8.89 -4.40
CA GLU A 52 14.00 8.68 -5.85
C GLU A 52 14.55 7.30 -6.25
N PRO A 53 13.80 6.53 -7.07
CA PRO A 53 14.27 5.23 -7.50
C PRO A 53 15.50 5.35 -8.41
N ILE A 54 16.53 4.54 -8.14
CA ILE A 54 17.78 4.53 -8.92
C ILE A 54 17.67 3.56 -10.09
N GLU A 55 17.10 2.37 -9.87
CA GLU A 55 17.00 1.31 -10.86
C GLU A 55 16.08 1.68 -12.03
N PRO A 56 16.47 1.41 -13.28
CA PRO A 56 15.70 1.78 -14.48
C PRO A 56 14.26 1.27 -14.47
N LEU A 57 14.03 0.03 -14.04
CA LEU A 57 12.69 -0.56 -13.97
C LEU A 57 11.82 0.14 -12.93
N ALA A 58 12.38 0.49 -11.78
CA ALA A 58 11.66 1.23 -10.75
C ALA A 58 11.34 2.67 -11.17
N ARG A 59 12.25 3.34 -11.91
CA ARG A 59 11.98 4.65 -12.52
C ARG A 59 10.82 4.58 -13.52
N GLN A 60 10.79 3.56 -14.36
CA GLN A 60 9.66 3.31 -15.26
C GLN A 60 8.37 3.09 -14.48
N GLY A 61 8.43 2.34 -13.37
CA GLY A 61 7.30 2.12 -12.47
C GLY A 61 6.78 3.43 -11.86
N LYS A 62 7.67 4.34 -11.44
CA LYS A 62 7.27 5.67 -10.97
C LYS A 62 6.55 6.48 -12.04
N VAL A 63 7.07 6.48 -13.28
CA VAL A 63 6.43 7.16 -14.42
C VAL A 63 5.03 6.59 -14.68
N LEU A 64 4.85 5.27 -14.62
CA LEU A 64 3.54 4.62 -14.76
C LEU A 64 2.60 4.96 -13.61
N PHE A 65 3.10 4.89 -12.37
CA PHE A 65 2.35 5.20 -11.16
C PHE A 65 1.79 6.63 -11.17
N GLU A 66 2.62 7.59 -11.58
CA GLU A 66 2.28 9.01 -11.70
C GLU A 66 1.72 9.38 -13.08
N GLY A 67 1.65 8.44 -14.02
CA GLY A 67 1.17 8.62 -15.38
C GLY A 67 -0.35 8.53 -15.51
N ASN A 68 -0.84 8.88 -16.71
CA ASN A 68 -2.26 8.87 -17.02
C ASN A 68 -2.82 7.45 -17.25
N LYS A 69 -1.96 6.45 -17.50
CA LYS A 69 -2.38 5.07 -17.71
C LYS A 69 -2.83 4.45 -16.39
N ALA A 70 -1.96 4.35 -15.39
CA ALA A 70 -2.26 3.72 -14.12
C ALA A 70 -3.01 4.65 -13.15
N GLN A 71 -2.66 5.93 -13.11
CA GLN A 71 -3.25 6.98 -12.27
C GLN A 71 -3.28 6.64 -10.76
N CYS A 72 -2.31 5.87 -10.27
CA CYS A 72 -2.25 5.47 -8.86
C CYS A 72 -2.14 6.70 -7.93
N TRP A 73 -1.44 7.75 -8.41
CA TRP A 73 -1.25 9.02 -7.74
C TRP A 73 -2.54 9.75 -7.36
N SER A 74 -3.63 9.49 -8.09
CA SER A 74 -4.91 10.17 -7.84
C SER A 74 -5.57 9.72 -6.53
N CYS A 75 -5.28 8.49 -6.11
CA CYS A 75 -5.82 7.89 -4.88
C CYS A 75 -4.78 7.78 -3.77
N HIS A 76 -3.49 7.62 -4.11
CA HIS A 76 -2.42 7.37 -3.15
C HIS A 76 -1.48 8.56 -2.97
N THR A 77 -1.06 8.77 -1.71
CA THR A 77 0.00 9.72 -1.36
C THR A 77 1.36 9.01 -1.35
N ILE A 78 2.38 9.71 -1.88
CA ILE A 78 3.80 9.43 -1.64
C ILE A 78 4.44 10.76 -1.21
N THR A 79 4.88 10.83 0.04
CA THR A 79 5.51 12.02 0.61
C THR A 79 6.84 12.29 -0.13
N GLY A 80 7.04 13.53 -0.56
CA GLY A 80 8.14 13.93 -1.43
C GLY A 80 7.76 14.03 -2.90
N SER A 81 6.72 13.31 -3.37
CA SER A 81 6.20 13.48 -4.73
C SER A 81 5.36 14.76 -4.85
N LEU A 82 5.59 15.51 -5.94
CA LEU A 82 4.76 16.67 -6.29
C LEU A 82 3.38 16.27 -6.82
N LYS A 83 3.24 15.05 -7.33
CA LYS A 83 2.04 14.55 -8.00
C LYS A 83 1.20 13.62 -7.13
N SER A 84 1.83 12.70 -6.41
CA SER A 84 1.15 11.65 -5.64
C SER A 84 0.64 12.18 -4.30
N ARG A 85 -0.52 12.84 -4.32
CA ARG A 85 -1.17 13.49 -3.16
C ARG A 85 -2.60 13.01 -2.91
N GLY A 86 -2.99 11.89 -3.51
CA GLY A 86 -4.31 11.29 -3.33
C GLY A 86 -4.55 10.80 -1.90
N GLN A 87 -5.76 10.96 -1.38
CA GLN A 87 -6.14 10.63 0.00
C GLN A 87 -7.27 9.60 0.07
N VAL A 88 -7.66 9.02 -1.05
CA VAL A 88 -8.69 7.96 -1.12
C VAL A 88 -8.11 6.62 -0.68
N GLY A 89 -6.90 6.31 -1.15
CA GLY A 89 -6.14 5.13 -0.75
C GLY A 89 -5.14 5.43 0.37
N PRO A 90 -4.48 4.41 0.92
CA PRO A 90 -3.45 4.60 1.94
C PRO A 90 -2.23 5.35 1.38
N ASN A 91 -1.53 6.06 2.27
CA ASN A 91 -0.21 6.59 1.99
C ASN A 91 0.76 5.42 1.74
N LEU A 92 1.50 5.44 0.62
CA LEU A 92 2.40 4.37 0.19
C LEU A 92 3.89 4.72 0.36
N THR A 93 4.22 5.85 0.98
CA THR A 93 5.61 6.35 1.12
C THR A 93 6.59 5.30 1.64
N HIS A 94 6.15 4.49 2.61
CA HIS A 94 6.96 3.43 3.23
C HIS A 94 6.31 2.04 3.05
N LEU A 95 5.73 1.80 1.85
CA LEU A 95 5.03 0.54 1.59
C LEU A 95 5.93 -0.68 1.74
N ALA A 96 7.17 -0.60 1.24
CA ALA A 96 8.10 -1.73 1.27
C ALA A 96 8.51 -2.18 2.69
N ARG A 97 8.31 -1.33 3.70
CA ARG A 97 8.58 -1.66 5.12
C ARG A 97 7.41 -2.36 5.79
N ARG A 98 6.23 -2.39 5.19
CA ARG A 98 5.06 -3.05 5.78
C ARG A 98 5.16 -4.55 5.62
N GLY A 99 4.90 -5.29 6.68
CA GLY A 99 4.85 -6.75 6.63
C GLY A 99 3.63 -7.29 5.89
N TYR A 100 2.56 -6.49 5.79
CA TYR A 100 1.28 -6.91 5.19
C TYR A 100 0.66 -5.80 4.35
N ILE A 101 -0.11 -6.21 3.33
CA ILE A 101 -0.92 -5.35 2.44
C ILE A 101 -2.39 -5.80 2.43
N ALA A 102 -3.24 -5.11 1.66
CA ALA A 102 -4.67 -5.40 1.53
C ALA A 102 -5.42 -5.41 2.87
N ALA A 103 -5.13 -4.44 3.77
CA ALA A 103 -5.65 -4.41 5.14
C ALA A 103 -5.27 -5.67 5.96
N GLY A 104 -4.01 -6.08 5.90
CA GLY A 104 -3.46 -7.19 6.69
C GLY A 104 -3.85 -8.58 6.20
N VAL A 105 -4.42 -8.70 5.00
CA VAL A 105 -4.91 -9.98 4.44
C VAL A 105 -3.76 -10.85 3.94
N ILE A 106 -2.82 -10.27 3.22
CA ILE A 106 -1.68 -10.99 2.62
C ILE A 106 -0.35 -10.34 3.00
N GLU A 107 0.70 -11.14 3.03
CA GLU A 107 2.07 -10.69 3.26
C GLU A 107 2.53 -9.76 2.14
N ASN A 108 3.32 -8.75 2.51
CA ASN A 108 3.92 -7.82 1.57
C ASN A 108 5.20 -8.40 0.98
N ASN A 109 5.07 -9.08 -0.12
CA ASN A 109 6.18 -9.56 -0.95
C ASN A 109 5.88 -9.28 -2.42
N GLN A 110 6.87 -9.46 -3.29
CA GLN A 110 6.76 -9.14 -4.70
C GLN A 110 5.58 -9.85 -5.39
N ILE A 111 5.38 -11.13 -5.10
CA ILE A 111 4.32 -11.96 -5.71
C ILE A 111 2.95 -11.45 -5.28
N ASN A 112 2.76 -11.25 -3.99
CA ASN A 112 1.49 -10.79 -3.43
C ASN A 112 1.18 -9.33 -3.81
N LEU A 113 2.20 -8.47 -3.86
CA LEU A 113 2.04 -7.08 -4.29
C LEU A 113 1.61 -7.02 -5.76
N ARG A 114 2.24 -7.84 -6.63
CA ARG A 114 1.81 -7.98 -8.02
C ARG A 114 0.37 -8.44 -8.13
N LYS A 115 0.01 -9.53 -7.43
CA LYS A 115 -1.36 -10.07 -7.41
C LYS A 115 -2.38 -9.02 -6.95
N TRP A 116 -2.04 -8.26 -5.91
CA TRP A 116 -2.88 -7.18 -5.38
C TRP A 116 -3.12 -6.06 -6.39
N ILE A 117 -2.10 -5.68 -7.18
CA ILE A 117 -2.23 -4.62 -8.20
C ILE A 117 -2.95 -5.14 -9.44
N GLU A 118 -2.72 -6.38 -9.82
CA GLU A 118 -3.32 -7.00 -11.01
C GLU A 118 -4.82 -7.23 -10.84
N ASP A 119 -5.22 -7.85 -9.72
CA ASP A 119 -6.61 -8.16 -9.40
C ASP A 119 -6.87 -8.06 -7.89
N PRO A 120 -7.12 -6.85 -7.38
CA PRO A 120 -7.40 -6.65 -5.96
C PRO A 120 -8.69 -7.33 -5.50
N GLU A 121 -9.66 -7.54 -6.41
CA GLU A 121 -10.94 -8.18 -6.08
C GLU A 121 -10.77 -9.66 -5.74
N SER A 122 -9.84 -10.37 -6.39
CA SER A 122 -9.53 -11.77 -6.08
C SER A 122 -8.88 -11.94 -4.70
N VAL A 123 -8.23 -10.89 -4.18
CA VAL A 123 -7.56 -10.91 -2.86
C VAL A 123 -8.51 -10.44 -1.77
N LYS A 124 -9.26 -9.38 -2.04
CA LYS A 124 -10.16 -8.75 -1.08
C LYS A 124 -11.35 -8.13 -1.79
N ARG A 125 -12.49 -8.79 -1.75
CA ARG A 125 -13.73 -8.35 -2.39
C ARG A 125 -14.20 -6.99 -1.86
N GLY A 126 -14.88 -6.23 -2.71
CA GLY A 126 -15.48 -4.96 -2.36
C GLY A 126 -14.46 -3.84 -2.14
N THR A 127 -13.28 -3.92 -2.76
CA THR A 127 -12.27 -2.86 -2.60
C THR A 127 -12.62 -1.62 -3.41
N ILE A 128 -12.50 -0.44 -2.77
CA ILE A 128 -12.64 0.85 -3.45
C ILE A 128 -11.66 0.96 -4.62
N MET A 129 -10.44 0.47 -4.46
CA MET A 129 -9.42 0.47 -5.49
C MET A 129 -9.90 -0.21 -6.79
N PHE A 130 -10.49 -1.41 -6.69
CA PHE A 130 -11.02 -2.13 -7.85
C PHE A 130 -12.21 -1.40 -8.47
N ARG A 131 -13.13 -0.93 -7.64
CA ARG A 131 -14.36 -0.28 -8.07
C ARG A 131 -14.12 1.04 -8.82
N ASP A 132 -13.20 1.88 -8.30
CA ASP A 132 -13.10 3.28 -8.71
C ASP A 132 -11.89 3.57 -9.62
N ALA A 133 -10.84 2.73 -9.60
CA ALA A 133 -9.67 2.98 -10.42
C ALA A 133 -9.89 2.55 -11.88
N LYS A 134 -9.68 3.49 -12.80
CA LYS A 134 -9.93 3.30 -14.24
C LYS A 134 -9.09 2.19 -14.87
N VAL A 135 -7.95 1.85 -14.29
CA VAL A 135 -7.09 0.75 -14.75
C VAL A 135 -7.81 -0.61 -14.78
N TYR A 136 -8.86 -0.79 -13.99
CA TYR A 136 -9.67 -2.03 -13.94
C TYR A 136 -10.93 -1.97 -14.83
N SER A 137 -11.43 -0.78 -15.15
CA SER A 137 -12.70 -0.62 -15.88
C SER A 137 -12.51 -0.14 -17.33
N ASP A 138 -11.35 0.45 -17.68
CA ASP A 138 -11.06 0.98 -19.02
C ASP A 138 -10.02 0.09 -19.72
N PRO A 139 -10.39 -0.65 -20.78
CA PRO A 139 -9.46 -1.53 -21.50
C PRO A 139 -8.22 -0.81 -22.05
N ALA A 140 -8.33 0.49 -22.41
CA ALA A 140 -7.20 1.28 -22.90
C ALA A 140 -6.15 1.55 -21.82
N ARG A 141 -6.49 1.38 -20.54
CA ARG A 141 -5.62 1.60 -19.39
C ARG A 141 -5.14 0.31 -18.73
N LYS A 142 -5.56 -0.83 -19.25
CA LYS A 142 -5.13 -2.13 -18.71
C LYS A 142 -3.61 -2.22 -18.65
N LEU A 143 -3.10 -2.62 -17.50
CA LEU A 143 -1.66 -2.81 -17.29
C LEU A 143 -1.20 -4.10 -17.98
N SER A 144 -0.10 -4.00 -18.71
CA SER A 144 0.61 -5.17 -19.23
C SER A 144 1.47 -5.82 -18.13
N ASP A 145 1.97 -7.00 -18.41
CA ASP A 145 2.90 -7.70 -17.50
C ASP A 145 4.15 -6.86 -17.19
N SER A 146 4.67 -6.14 -18.20
CA SER A 146 5.80 -5.23 -18.02
C SER A 146 5.45 -4.02 -17.18
N ASP A 147 4.25 -3.44 -17.33
CA ASP A 147 3.78 -2.33 -16.50
C ASP A 147 3.66 -2.76 -15.03
N LEU A 148 3.05 -3.93 -14.80
CA LEU A 148 2.90 -4.50 -13.45
C LEU A 148 4.26 -4.73 -12.80
N SER A 149 5.21 -5.30 -13.54
CA SER A 149 6.57 -5.55 -13.05
C SER A 149 7.29 -4.24 -12.69
N ALA A 150 7.15 -3.20 -13.53
CA ALA A 150 7.73 -1.90 -13.26
C ALA A 150 7.10 -1.21 -12.05
N ILE A 151 5.77 -1.20 -11.94
CA ILE A 151 5.07 -0.62 -10.78
C ILE A 151 5.46 -1.34 -9.49
N VAL A 152 5.52 -2.67 -9.49
CA VAL A 152 5.96 -3.46 -8.33
C VAL A 152 7.39 -3.11 -7.95
N ALA A 153 8.31 -3.03 -8.93
CA ALA A 153 9.70 -2.64 -8.68
C ALA A 153 9.78 -1.25 -8.02
N TYR A 154 9.00 -0.28 -8.51
CA TYR A 154 8.92 1.04 -7.89
C TYR A 154 8.41 0.98 -6.45
N LEU A 155 7.29 0.31 -6.22
CA LEU A 155 6.68 0.24 -4.89
C LEU A 155 7.58 -0.46 -3.86
N GLN A 156 8.46 -1.36 -4.32
CA GLN A 156 9.46 -2.01 -3.46
C GLN A 156 10.65 -1.11 -3.10
N THR A 157 10.84 0.02 -3.76
CA THR A 157 11.84 1.03 -3.35
C THR A 157 11.34 1.95 -2.24
N LEU A 158 10.05 1.98 -1.96
CA LEU A 158 9.41 2.86 -0.98
C LEU A 158 9.61 2.33 0.46
N LYS A 159 10.79 2.60 1.02
CA LYS A 159 11.26 2.13 2.34
C LYS A 159 11.18 3.21 3.40
#